data_f2f47a20985136e9120b9ff6368edcce
#
_entry.id   f2f47a20985136e9120b9ff6368edcce
#
_cell.length_a   1.000
_cell.length_b   1.000
_cell.length_c   1.000
_cell.angle_alpha   90.00
_cell.angle_beta   90.00
_cell.angle_gamma   90.00
#
_symmetry.space_group_name_H-M   'P 1'
#
loop_
_entity.id
_entity.type
_entity.pdbx_description
1 polymer ?
#
loop_
_entity_poly.entity_id
_entity_poly.type
_entity_poly.pdbx_seq_one_letter_code
_entity_poly.pdbx_strand_id
1 'polypeptide(L)'
;AAAKPFRQNDAKRLAKKKNIVFVSGRYEGIDERVIEKYANEVFSIGEFVLTGGELPSLVMADAISRNVESVLGNADSLDVESYENNLLEAPSFTKPEIFQKLSVVKEFLKGNHSKISDLKIQMSKCKTKYYRPNKEKRWKIDI
;
A
#
# COMPACT_ATOMS: atom_id res chain seq x y z
N ALA A 1 -11.00 14.15 -11.33
CA ALA A 1 -12.29 13.53 -11.03
C ALA A 1 -12.47 13.42 -9.53
N ALA A 2 -13.66 13.67 -9.04
CA ALA A 2 -14.03 13.51 -7.62
C ALA A 2 -14.11 12.02 -7.26
N ALA A 3 -12.95 11.36 -7.18
CA ALA A 3 -12.85 9.93 -6.94
C ALA A 3 -12.24 9.66 -5.57
N LYS A 4 -12.70 8.62 -4.92
CA LYS A 4 -12.19 8.15 -3.64
C LYS A 4 -10.74 7.67 -3.80
N PRO A 5 -9.79 8.09 -2.94
CA PRO A 5 -8.44 7.53 -2.97
C PRO A 5 -8.44 6.02 -2.73
N PHE A 6 -7.82 5.26 -3.62
CA PHE A 6 -7.63 3.82 -3.46
C PHE A 6 -6.57 3.56 -2.37
N ARG A 7 -6.88 2.67 -1.43
CA ARG A 7 -6.01 2.35 -0.29
C ARG A 7 -5.93 0.84 -0.07
N GLN A 8 -4.97 0.40 0.73
CA GLN A 8 -4.77 -1.01 1.08
C GLN A 8 -6.04 -1.68 1.64
N ASN A 9 -6.82 -0.97 2.46
CA ASN A 9 -8.09 -1.50 2.95
C ASN A 9 -9.13 -1.73 1.85
N ASP A 10 -9.12 -0.92 0.78
CA ASP A 10 -9.99 -1.14 -0.37
C ASP A 10 -9.53 -2.38 -1.15
N ALA A 11 -8.21 -2.58 -1.33
CA ALA A 11 -7.65 -3.77 -1.96
C ALA A 11 -8.07 -5.04 -1.20
N LYS A 12 -7.89 -5.07 0.12
CA LYS A 12 -8.31 -6.19 0.98
C LYS A 12 -9.82 -6.47 0.91
N ARG A 13 -10.63 -5.44 0.89
CA ARG A 13 -12.09 -5.56 0.80
C ARG A 13 -12.51 -6.07 -0.58
N LEU A 14 -11.92 -5.56 -1.64
CA LEU A 14 -12.22 -5.94 -3.01
C LEU A 14 -11.74 -7.35 -3.34
N ALA A 15 -10.63 -7.81 -2.76
CA ALA A 15 -10.12 -9.18 -2.92
C ALA A 15 -11.15 -10.26 -2.51
N LYS A 16 -12.14 -9.91 -1.68
CA LYS A 16 -13.23 -10.81 -1.28
C LYS A 16 -14.38 -10.88 -2.29
N LYS A 17 -14.33 -10.09 -3.36
CA LYS A 17 -15.36 -10.09 -4.41
C LYS A 17 -15.11 -11.22 -5.42
N LYS A 18 -16.18 -11.88 -5.85
CA LYS A 18 -16.09 -12.95 -6.84
C LYS A 18 -15.69 -12.44 -8.22
N ASN A 19 -16.20 -11.27 -8.59
CA ASN A 19 -15.92 -10.64 -9.89
C ASN A 19 -15.73 -9.14 -9.68
N ILE A 20 -14.76 -8.58 -10.40
CA ILE A 20 -14.49 -7.14 -10.45
C ILE A 20 -14.34 -6.78 -11.94
N VAL A 21 -15.05 -5.74 -12.36
CA VAL A 21 -14.93 -5.14 -13.68
C VAL A 21 -14.34 -3.75 -13.53
N PHE A 22 -13.21 -3.51 -14.19
CA PHE A 22 -12.63 -2.19 -14.29
C PHE A 22 -13.09 -1.50 -15.56
N VAL A 23 -13.59 -0.29 -15.45
CA VAL A 23 -13.98 0.54 -16.60
C VAL A 23 -13.01 1.71 -16.69
N SER A 24 -12.30 1.81 -17.79
CA SER A 24 -11.29 2.84 -18.07
C SER A 24 -11.75 3.72 -19.21
N GLY A 25 -11.89 5.01 -18.96
CA GLY A 25 -12.19 6.01 -19.98
C GLY A 25 -10.92 6.56 -20.62
N ARG A 26 -11.08 7.12 -21.83
CA ARG A 26 -10.06 7.90 -22.56
C ARG A 26 -10.61 9.29 -22.86
N TYR A 27 -9.75 10.17 -23.37
CA TYR A 27 -10.07 11.54 -23.74
C TYR A 27 -10.66 12.32 -22.55
N GLU A 28 -11.89 12.82 -22.68
CA GLU A 28 -12.58 13.59 -21.64
C GLU A 28 -13.13 12.75 -20.48
N GLY A 29 -12.98 11.43 -20.54
CA GLY A 29 -13.43 10.53 -19.47
C GLY A 29 -14.70 9.75 -19.84
N ILE A 30 -15.53 9.51 -18.84
CA ILE A 30 -16.78 8.73 -18.94
C ILE A 30 -17.94 9.64 -18.59
N ASP A 31 -19.03 9.57 -19.34
CA ASP A 31 -20.26 10.32 -19.06
C ASP A 31 -20.72 10.07 -17.62
N GLU A 32 -20.93 11.14 -16.87
CA GLU A 32 -21.29 11.07 -15.43
C GLU A 32 -22.55 10.24 -15.19
N ARG A 33 -23.52 10.30 -16.10
CA ARG A 33 -24.76 9.48 -16.01
C ARG A 33 -24.48 7.98 -16.09
N VAL A 34 -23.42 7.57 -16.79
CA VAL A 34 -22.99 6.17 -16.85
C VAL A 34 -22.34 5.78 -15.52
N ILE A 35 -21.55 6.69 -14.95
CA ILE A 35 -20.93 6.48 -13.63
C ILE A 35 -22.02 6.35 -12.56
N GLU A 36 -22.93 7.30 -12.49
CA GLU A 36 -24.05 7.30 -11.51
C GLU A 36 -24.92 6.05 -11.61
N LYS A 37 -25.17 5.56 -12.84
CA LYS A 37 -26.08 4.44 -13.06
C LYS A 37 -25.43 3.07 -12.87
N TYR A 38 -24.17 2.91 -13.21
CA TYR A 38 -23.56 1.60 -13.33
C TYR A 38 -22.32 1.39 -12.46
N ALA A 39 -21.61 2.44 -12.04
CA ALA A 39 -20.44 2.28 -11.21
C ALA A 39 -20.82 1.98 -9.75
N ASN A 40 -20.25 0.94 -9.19
CA ASN A 40 -20.38 0.68 -7.76
C ASN A 40 -19.44 1.56 -6.96
N GLU A 41 -18.25 1.84 -7.47
CA GLU A 41 -17.24 2.68 -6.83
C GLU A 41 -16.37 3.35 -7.88
N VAL A 42 -15.87 4.55 -7.54
CA VAL A 42 -14.93 5.30 -8.38
C VAL A 42 -13.69 5.59 -7.55
N PHE A 43 -12.53 5.23 -8.08
CA PHE A 43 -11.25 5.36 -7.38
C PHE A 43 -10.26 6.23 -8.13
N SER A 44 -9.39 6.91 -7.37
CA SER A 44 -8.17 7.54 -7.84
C SER A 44 -6.96 6.88 -7.20
N ILE A 45 -5.88 6.68 -7.95
CA ILE A 45 -4.61 6.17 -7.43
C ILE A 45 -3.66 7.29 -6.96
N GLY A 46 -4.03 8.56 -7.17
CA GLY A 46 -3.22 9.70 -6.74
C GLY A 46 -3.68 11.03 -7.33
N GLU A 47 -3.08 12.11 -6.84
CA GLU A 47 -3.36 13.48 -7.25
C GLU A 47 -2.46 13.89 -8.44
N PHE A 48 -2.57 13.17 -9.55
CA PHE A 48 -1.85 13.41 -10.80
C PHE A 48 -2.69 12.94 -12.00
N VAL A 49 -2.36 13.42 -13.19
CA VAL A 49 -3.08 13.08 -14.42
C VAL A 49 -2.29 12.06 -15.23
N LEU A 50 -2.99 11.07 -15.74
CA LEU A 50 -2.49 10.04 -16.66
C LEU A 50 -3.23 10.13 -18.00
N THR A 51 -2.67 9.54 -19.05
CA THR A 51 -3.27 9.53 -20.39
C THR A 51 -4.53 8.68 -20.52
N GLY A 52 -4.76 7.77 -19.56
CA GLY A 52 -5.93 6.88 -19.55
C GLY A 52 -6.06 6.12 -18.23
N GLY A 53 -7.15 5.38 -18.07
CA GLY A 53 -7.47 4.62 -16.87
C GLY A 53 -6.89 3.19 -16.84
N GLU A 54 -6.20 2.77 -17.88
CA GLU A 54 -5.67 1.39 -17.98
C GLU A 54 -4.58 1.10 -16.96
N LEU A 55 -3.61 2.00 -16.80
CA LEU A 55 -2.55 1.85 -15.80
C LEU A 55 -3.09 1.88 -14.37
N PRO A 56 -3.96 2.83 -13.98
CA PRO A 56 -4.67 2.77 -12.70
C PRO A 56 -5.39 1.43 -12.47
N SER A 57 -6.07 0.91 -13.48
CA SER A 57 -6.78 -0.37 -13.37
C SER A 57 -5.83 -1.54 -13.11
N LEU A 58 -4.68 -1.58 -13.78
CA LEU A 58 -3.64 -2.57 -13.56
C LEU A 58 -3.02 -2.45 -12.16
N VAL A 59 -2.73 -1.24 -11.70
CA VAL A 59 -2.21 -1.00 -10.33
C VAL A 59 -3.20 -1.49 -9.28
N MET A 60 -4.49 -1.19 -9.46
CA MET A 60 -5.54 -1.66 -8.54
C MET A 60 -5.70 -3.17 -8.61
N ALA A 61 -5.69 -3.76 -9.81
CA ALA A 61 -5.79 -5.20 -10.01
C ALA A 61 -4.64 -5.96 -9.32
N ASP A 62 -3.39 -5.48 -9.47
CA ASP A 62 -2.23 -6.04 -8.79
C ASP A 62 -2.39 -5.96 -7.27
N ALA A 63 -2.70 -4.77 -6.75
CA ALA A 63 -2.88 -4.56 -5.31
C ALA A 63 -4.02 -5.43 -4.72
N ILE A 64 -5.09 -5.67 -5.48
CA ILE A 64 -6.21 -6.52 -5.07
C ILE A 64 -5.79 -8.00 -5.11
N SER A 65 -5.15 -8.45 -6.20
CA SER A 65 -4.79 -9.85 -6.42
C SER A 65 -3.84 -10.37 -5.35
N ARG A 66 -2.91 -9.55 -4.86
CA ARG A 66 -2.01 -9.88 -3.75
C ARG A 66 -2.73 -10.27 -2.45
N ASN A 67 -3.98 -9.82 -2.27
CA ASN A 67 -4.80 -10.15 -1.10
C ASN A 67 -5.76 -11.33 -1.35
N VAL A 68 -5.70 -11.96 -2.52
CA VAL A 68 -6.44 -13.18 -2.83
C VAL A 68 -5.63 -14.37 -2.33
N GLU A 69 -6.30 -15.32 -1.68
CA GLU A 69 -5.66 -16.52 -1.16
C GLU A 69 -4.92 -17.29 -2.27
N SER A 70 -3.76 -17.81 -1.95
CA SER A 70 -2.89 -18.59 -2.84
C SER A 70 -2.28 -17.84 -4.04
N VAL A 71 -2.45 -16.53 -4.17
CA VAL A 71 -1.77 -15.73 -5.21
C VAL A 71 -0.32 -15.48 -4.82
N LEU A 72 -0.03 -15.21 -3.56
CA LEU A 72 1.33 -15.11 -3.04
C LEU A 72 1.73 -16.43 -2.38
N GLY A 73 2.97 -16.87 -2.62
CA GLY A 73 3.48 -18.14 -2.09
C GLY A 73 3.66 -18.18 -0.56
N ASN A 74 3.71 -17.02 0.10
CA ASN A 74 3.78 -16.91 1.56
C ASN A 74 2.80 -15.83 2.05
N ALA A 75 1.70 -16.24 2.66
CA ALA A 75 0.69 -15.35 3.20
C ALA A 75 1.22 -14.49 4.38
N ASP A 76 2.17 -15.03 5.18
CA ASP A 76 2.74 -14.33 6.33
C ASP A 76 3.55 -13.09 5.91
N SER A 77 3.96 -13.00 4.64
CA SER A 77 4.68 -11.83 4.12
C SER A 77 3.82 -10.56 4.12
N LEU A 78 2.51 -10.69 4.03
CA LEU A 78 1.58 -9.55 4.00
C LEU A 78 1.47 -8.84 5.35
N ASP A 79 1.67 -9.54 6.47
CA ASP A 79 1.47 -9.00 7.82
C ASP A 79 2.52 -7.95 8.22
N VAL A 80 3.67 -7.95 7.56
CA VAL A 80 4.80 -7.05 7.86
C VAL A 80 5.00 -5.96 6.79
N GLU A 81 4.17 -5.92 5.77
CA GLU A 81 4.28 -4.98 4.66
C GLU A 81 3.83 -3.56 5.02
N SER A 82 4.21 -2.61 4.18
CA SER A 82 3.76 -1.21 4.28
C SER A 82 2.23 -1.12 4.26
N TYR A 83 1.71 -0.20 5.08
CA TYR A 83 0.27 0.08 5.28
C TYR A 83 -0.49 -0.92 6.14
N GLU A 84 0.10 -2.06 6.51
CA GLU A 84 -0.39 -2.83 7.63
C GLU A 84 -0.21 -2.00 8.91
N ASN A 85 -1.18 -2.04 9.81
CA ASN A 85 -1.18 -1.21 11.03
C ASN A 85 -0.88 0.29 10.77
N ASN A 86 -1.16 0.81 9.57
CA ASN A 86 -0.88 2.18 9.14
C ASN A 86 0.60 2.61 9.20
N LEU A 87 1.53 1.70 9.29
CA LEU A 87 2.97 1.96 9.28
C LEU A 87 3.58 1.71 7.90
N LEU A 88 4.70 2.35 7.62
CA LEU A 88 5.59 1.97 6.54
C LEU A 88 6.47 0.81 7.00
N GLU A 89 6.80 -0.08 6.09
CA GLU A 89 7.71 -1.19 6.35
C GLU A 89 9.06 -0.72 6.89
N ALA A 90 9.65 -1.49 7.78
CA ALA A 90 11.00 -1.26 8.28
C ALA A 90 12.02 -1.34 7.14
N PRO A 91 13.16 -0.64 7.23
CA PRO A 91 14.22 -0.77 6.25
C PRO A 91 14.77 -2.20 6.19
N SER A 92 15.02 -2.69 4.98
CA SER A 92 15.65 -3.96 4.71
C SER A 92 17.14 -3.78 4.43
N PHE A 93 17.93 -4.76 4.82
CA PHE A 93 19.37 -4.77 4.58
C PHE A 93 19.76 -6.03 3.80
N THR A 94 20.71 -5.89 2.88
CA THR A 94 21.25 -6.98 2.07
C THR A 94 22.75 -7.11 2.31
N LYS A 95 23.35 -8.19 1.82
CA LYS A 95 24.82 -8.33 1.78
C LYS A 95 25.41 -7.31 0.78
N PRO A 96 26.66 -6.84 1.02
CA PRO A 96 27.53 -7.14 2.15
C PRO A 96 27.15 -6.40 3.45
N GLU A 97 27.67 -6.87 4.60
CA GLU A 97 27.46 -6.24 5.91
C GLU A 97 27.92 -4.78 5.97
N ILE A 98 28.97 -4.47 5.25
CA ILE A 98 29.53 -3.10 5.13
C ILE A 98 29.52 -2.70 3.65
N PHE A 99 28.84 -1.62 3.33
CA PHE A 99 28.82 -1.01 2.01
C PHE A 99 29.26 0.46 2.11
N GLN A 100 30.36 0.82 1.45
CA GLN A 100 30.90 2.19 1.41
C GLN A 100 30.99 2.86 2.81
N LYS A 101 31.53 2.15 3.80
CA LYS A 101 31.64 2.57 5.22
C LYS A 101 30.30 2.61 5.99
N LEU A 102 29.17 2.26 5.39
CA LEU A 102 27.89 2.09 6.05
C LEU A 102 27.73 0.63 6.45
N SER A 103 27.53 0.38 7.75
CA SER A 103 27.30 -0.97 8.27
C SER A 103 25.82 -1.26 8.52
N VAL A 104 25.44 -2.51 8.35
CA VAL A 104 24.16 -3.02 8.81
C VAL A 104 24.10 -2.91 10.33
N VAL A 105 22.95 -2.58 10.88
CA VAL A 105 22.73 -2.51 12.33
C VAL A 105 23.02 -3.88 12.94
N LYS A 106 23.87 -3.94 13.97
CA LYS A 106 24.40 -5.17 14.56
C LYS A 106 23.35 -6.17 15.02
N GLU A 107 22.20 -5.68 15.44
CA GLU A 107 21.07 -6.48 15.90
C GLU A 107 20.52 -7.41 14.79
N PHE A 108 20.52 -6.94 13.52
CA PHE A 108 20.10 -7.75 12.38
C PHE A 108 21.07 -8.88 12.04
N LEU A 109 22.34 -8.79 12.49
CA LEU A 109 23.37 -9.78 12.24
C LEU A 109 23.39 -10.89 13.31
N LYS A 110 22.80 -10.65 14.50
CA LYS A 110 22.92 -11.55 15.65
C LYS A 110 21.86 -12.63 15.74
N GLY A 111 20.88 -12.68 14.82
CA GLY A 111 19.84 -13.72 14.77
C GLY A 111 18.85 -13.75 15.94
N ASN A 112 18.81 -12.72 16.81
CA ASN A 112 17.85 -12.64 17.90
C ASN A 112 16.51 -12.09 17.37
N HIS A 113 15.60 -13.00 17.01
CA HIS A 113 14.32 -12.66 16.37
C HIS A 113 13.45 -11.69 17.18
N SER A 114 13.39 -11.81 18.51
CA SER A 114 12.61 -10.90 19.35
C SER A 114 13.14 -9.46 19.27
N LYS A 115 14.45 -9.27 19.48
CA LYS A 115 15.07 -7.96 19.39
C LYS A 115 14.99 -7.36 17.99
N ILE A 116 15.10 -8.19 16.95
CA ILE A 116 14.95 -7.76 15.55
C ILE A 116 13.51 -7.27 15.30
N SER A 117 12.51 -7.98 15.82
CA SER A 117 11.10 -7.58 15.69
C SER A 117 10.83 -6.22 16.34
N ASP A 118 11.27 -6.02 17.59
CA ASP A 118 11.11 -4.75 18.30
C ASP A 118 11.80 -3.59 17.57
N LEU A 119 13.02 -3.84 17.07
CA LEU A 119 13.78 -2.85 16.32
C LEU A 119 13.09 -2.49 14.99
N LYS A 120 12.57 -3.49 14.27
CA LYS A 120 11.78 -3.26 13.05
C LYS A 120 10.56 -2.39 13.30
N ILE A 121 9.82 -2.63 14.39
CA ILE A 121 8.66 -1.81 14.78
C ILE A 121 9.08 -0.36 15.07
N GLN A 122 10.17 -0.15 15.79
CA GLN A 122 10.69 1.19 16.07
C GLN A 122 11.12 1.91 14.78
N MET A 123 11.84 1.23 13.90
CA MET A 123 12.28 1.78 12.62
C MET A 123 11.09 2.11 11.70
N SER A 124 10.05 1.26 11.66
CA SER A 124 8.80 1.51 10.94
C SER A 124 8.11 2.79 11.44
N LYS A 125 8.02 2.97 12.76
CA LYS A 125 7.45 4.18 13.36
C LYS A 125 8.25 5.43 12.96
N CYS A 126 9.57 5.39 13.09
CA CYS A 126 10.45 6.50 12.69
C CYS A 126 10.33 6.83 11.20
N LYS A 127 10.36 5.80 10.34
CA LYS A 127 10.21 5.95 8.89
C LYS A 127 8.85 6.53 8.52
N THR A 128 7.78 6.07 9.17
CA THR A 128 6.42 6.59 8.96
C THR A 128 6.31 8.05 9.38
N LYS A 129 6.87 8.42 10.53
CA LYS A 129 6.88 9.80 11.00
C LYS A 129 7.66 10.73 10.05
N TYR A 130 8.77 10.27 9.53
CA TYR A 130 9.61 11.04 8.60
C TYR A 130 8.92 11.27 7.26
N TYR A 131 8.41 10.21 6.62
CA TYR A 131 7.83 10.31 5.28
C TYR A 131 6.34 10.70 5.27
N ARG A 132 5.65 10.59 6.43
CA ARG A 132 4.21 10.85 6.55
C ARG A 132 3.87 11.63 7.83
N PRO A 133 4.45 12.83 8.03
CA PRO A 133 4.32 13.59 9.28
C PRO A 133 2.87 13.99 9.60
N ASN A 134 1.99 14.08 8.59
CA ASN A 134 0.59 14.49 8.76
C ASN A 134 -0.36 13.33 9.14
N LYS A 135 0.09 12.07 9.13
CA LYS A 135 -0.77 10.94 9.52
C LYS A 135 -1.09 10.95 11.02
N GLU A 136 -0.15 11.37 11.86
CA GLU A 136 -0.37 11.45 13.32
C GLU A 136 -1.33 12.59 13.72
N LYS A 137 -1.40 13.67 12.94
CA LYS A 137 -2.30 14.81 13.23
C LYS A 137 -3.77 14.51 12.93
N ARG A 138 -4.08 13.60 11.99
CA ARG A 138 -5.46 13.21 11.66
C ARG A 138 -6.15 12.36 12.73
N TRP A 139 -5.42 11.71 13.61
CA TRP A 139 -5.97 10.90 14.70
C TRP A 139 -6.46 11.71 15.91
N LYS A 140 -6.14 13.01 15.99
CA LYS A 140 -6.56 13.88 17.08
C LYS A 140 -7.82 14.71 16.80
N ILE A 141 -8.42 14.55 15.62
CA ILE A 141 -9.57 15.38 15.19
C ILE A 141 -10.90 14.58 15.21
N ASP A 142 -10.83 13.26 15.36
CA ASP A 142 -12.03 12.39 15.39
C ASP A 142 -12.36 11.89 16.81
N ILE A 143 -12.22 12.77 17.83
CA ILE A 143 -12.75 12.57 19.18
C ILE A 143 -13.60 13.77 19.55
#